data_ec8fef88d61fd6e798e8d7abb501dba6
#
_entry.id   ec8fef88d61fd6e798e8d7abb501dba6
#
_cell.length_a   1.000
_cell.length_b   1.000
_cell.length_c   1.000
_cell.angle_alpha   90.00
_cell.angle_beta   90.00
_cell.angle_gamma   90.00
#
_symmetry.space_group_name_H-M   'P 1'
#
loop_
_entity.id
_entity.type
_entity.pdbx_description
1 polymer ?
#
loop_
_entity_poly.entity_id
_entity_poly.type
_entity_poly.pdbx_seq_one_letter_code
_entity_poly.pdbx_strand_id
1 'polypeptide(L)'
;MSSALKIAAAVLVLCNGMQAQGQTLSTLVPAEGAQPAAPWRVVGFPKAGADIPLTRFEVATVQGERDVKISTQASYGTLVHDLPRMPAGRLQWRWRLDQPLSGGKNTPDILTKAGDDAALKVCVMFDHPLDRVPFVERTKLRLARSLSGEDLPAATLCYVWDSTHPAGTHGANPYSRRVRFISLQGHGAPLGQWQSESRDVAADFARLFADESAADAPTPKARAVLVGADSDNTGSRSLGWVASLGWTP
;
A
#
# COMPACT_ATOMS: atom_id res chain seq x y z
N MET A 1 -78.18 11.01 14.60
CA MET A 1 -77.45 10.10 13.69
C MET A 1 -76.47 10.95 12.91
N SER A 2 -75.24 10.96 13.29
CA SER A 2 -74.18 11.60 12.51
C SER A 2 -72.85 10.92 12.84
N SER A 3 -72.35 10.19 11.87
CA SER A 3 -71.10 9.43 11.97
C SER A 3 -69.91 10.36 11.71
N ALA A 4 -69.00 10.53 12.69
CA ALA A 4 -67.76 11.24 12.54
C ALA A 4 -66.66 10.31 11.99
N LEU A 5 -66.25 10.58 10.80
CA LEU A 5 -65.14 9.89 10.12
C LEU A 5 -63.81 10.44 10.65
N LYS A 6 -63.04 9.62 11.36
CA LYS A 6 -61.68 9.95 11.81
C LYS A 6 -60.68 9.58 10.69
N ILE A 7 -60.08 10.60 10.07
CA ILE A 7 -58.98 10.45 9.14
C ILE A 7 -57.70 10.42 9.98
N ALA A 8 -57.02 9.26 10.03
CA ALA A 8 -55.67 9.13 10.60
C ALA A 8 -54.66 9.47 9.51
N ALA A 9 -53.97 10.60 9.66
CA ALA A 9 -52.83 10.96 8.81
C ALA A 9 -51.60 10.22 9.30
N ALA A 10 -51.10 9.26 8.52
CA ALA A 10 -49.82 8.61 8.75
C ALA A 10 -48.72 9.54 8.25
N VAL A 11 -47.93 10.08 9.17
CA VAL A 11 -46.72 10.83 8.86
C VAL A 11 -45.59 9.82 8.56
N LEU A 12 -45.28 9.66 7.29
CA LEU A 12 -44.09 8.86 6.84
C LEU A 12 -42.87 9.72 7.08
N VAL A 13 -42.12 9.43 8.14
CA VAL A 13 -40.80 10.02 8.37
C VAL A 13 -39.82 9.28 7.45
N LEU A 14 -39.50 9.88 6.31
CA LEU A 14 -38.40 9.47 5.46
C LEU A 14 -37.07 9.80 6.18
N CYS A 15 -36.52 8.84 6.89
CA CYS A 15 -35.10 8.90 7.31
C CYS A 15 -34.24 8.81 6.06
N ASN A 16 -33.90 9.96 5.49
CA ASN A 16 -32.78 10.04 4.55
C ASN A 16 -31.52 9.71 5.33
N GLY A 17 -31.13 8.43 5.33
CA GLY A 17 -29.80 8.03 5.73
C GLY A 17 -28.78 8.69 4.81
N MET A 18 -28.15 9.77 5.27
CA MET A 18 -26.93 10.25 4.67
C MET A 18 -25.92 9.10 4.77
N GLN A 19 -25.82 8.31 3.73
CA GLN A 19 -24.67 7.43 3.53
C GLN A 19 -23.49 8.39 3.40
N ALA A 20 -22.64 8.42 4.43
CA ALA A 20 -21.31 8.97 4.31
C ALA A 20 -20.65 8.20 3.16
N GLN A 21 -20.54 8.84 1.99
CA GLN A 21 -19.76 8.31 0.89
C GLN A 21 -18.32 8.35 1.36
N GLY A 22 -17.85 7.24 1.93
CA GLY A 22 -16.46 7.03 2.20
C GLY A 22 -15.72 7.22 0.86
N GLN A 23 -14.76 8.12 0.82
CA GLN A 23 -13.91 8.28 -0.36
C GLN A 23 -13.16 6.98 -0.55
N THR A 24 -13.66 6.15 -1.42
CA THR A 24 -13.03 4.90 -1.84
C THR A 24 -11.85 5.22 -2.74
N LEU A 25 -10.79 4.43 -2.66
CA LEU A 25 -9.74 4.44 -3.66
C LEU A 25 -10.36 4.27 -5.05
N SER A 26 -9.86 5.02 -6.02
CA SER A 26 -10.24 4.81 -7.42
C SER A 26 -9.84 3.40 -7.86
N THR A 27 -10.64 2.80 -8.73
CA THR A 27 -10.32 1.48 -9.29
C THR A 27 -8.91 1.46 -9.92
N LEU A 28 -8.19 0.37 -9.75
CA LEU A 28 -6.92 0.14 -10.43
C LEU A 28 -7.10 -0.15 -11.92
N VAL A 29 -8.22 -0.78 -12.27
CA VAL A 29 -8.49 -1.26 -13.63
C VAL A 29 -9.46 -0.30 -14.33
N PRO A 30 -9.08 0.30 -15.47
CA PRO A 30 -10.01 1.11 -16.28
C PRO A 30 -11.01 0.22 -17.02
N ALA A 31 -12.10 0.82 -17.49
CA ALA A 31 -13.08 0.12 -18.33
C ALA A 31 -12.41 -0.47 -19.59
N GLU A 32 -11.49 0.27 -20.19
CA GLU A 32 -10.75 -0.13 -21.40
C GLU A 32 -9.26 0.22 -21.27
N GLY A 33 -8.42 -0.43 -22.09
CA GLY A 33 -6.98 -0.19 -22.13
C GLY A 33 -6.15 -1.13 -21.27
N ALA A 34 -4.84 -1.09 -21.44
CA ALA A 34 -3.86 -1.96 -20.81
C ALA A 34 -3.04 -1.26 -19.71
N GLN A 35 -3.30 0.00 -19.43
CA GLN A 35 -2.63 0.75 -18.38
C GLN A 35 -3.54 0.91 -17.16
N PRO A 36 -2.99 0.95 -15.94
CA PRO A 36 -3.77 1.27 -14.75
C PRO A 36 -4.55 2.58 -14.89
N ALA A 37 -5.73 2.63 -14.26
CA ALA A 37 -6.63 3.78 -14.36
C ALA A 37 -6.05 5.02 -13.66
N ALA A 38 -6.30 6.22 -14.22
CA ALA A 38 -6.11 7.45 -13.47
C ALA A 38 -7.03 7.47 -12.22
N PRO A 39 -6.62 8.08 -11.10
CA PRO A 39 -5.42 8.90 -10.90
C PRO A 39 -4.16 8.11 -10.46
N TRP A 40 -4.16 6.78 -10.57
CA TRP A 40 -2.98 5.98 -10.29
C TRP A 40 -1.84 6.37 -11.23
N ARG A 41 -0.67 6.64 -10.67
CA ARG A 41 0.52 7.05 -11.43
C ARG A 41 1.73 6.19 -11.07
N VAL A 42 2.53 5.86 -12.04
CA VAL A 42 3.78 5.12 -11.83
C VAL A 42 4.84 6.09 -11.29
N VAL A 43 5.49 5.69 -10.21
CA VAL A 43 6.61 6.41 -9.60
C VAL A 43 7.82 5.46 -9.53
N GLY A 44 8.92 5.87 -10.11
CA GLY A 44 10.19 5.15 -10.11
C GLY A 44 11.08 5.55 -8.94
N PHE A 45 12.34 5.13 -9.03
CA PHE A 45 13.35 5.51 -8.07
C PHE A 45 13.65 7.02 -8.17
N PRO A 46 13.89 7.74 -7.07
CA PRO A 46 14.27 9.16 -7.11
C PRO A 46 15.48 9.41 -8.00
N LYS A 47 15.48 10.50 -8.76
CA LYS A 47 16.47 10.83 -9.80
C LYS A 47 17.96 10.81 -9.39
N ALA A 48 18.26 10.84 -8.11
CA ALA A 48 19.63 10.73 -7.59
C ALA A 48 20.17 9.29 -7.60
N GLY A 49 19.37 8.31 -7.94
CA GLY A 49 19.77 6.90 -8.07
C GLY A 49 20.08 6.53 -9.52
N ALA A 50 20.90 5.51 -9.69
CA ALA A 50 21.32 4.96 -10.97
C ALA A 50 20.14 4.68 -11.93
N ASP A 51 20.45 4.30 -13.16
CA ASP A 51 19.51 3.84 -14.20
C ASP A 51 18.79 2.54 -13.79
N ILE A 52 17.97 2.62 -12.72
CA ILE A 52 17.13 1.51 -12.26
C ILE A 52 15.90 1.45 -13.15
N PRO A 53 15.67 0.34 -13.87
CA PRO A 53 14.49 0.18 -14.71
C PRO A 53 13.20 0.29 -13.89
N LEU A 54 12.13 0.75 -14.54
CA LEU A 54 10.80 0.79 -13.92
C LEU A 54 10.20 -0.61 -13.85
N THR A 55 9.61 -0.95 -12.71
CA THR A 55 8.66 -2.06 -12.58
C THR A 55 7.50 -1.85 -13.53
N ARG A 56 7.06 -2.89 -14.21
CA ARG A 56 5.95 -2.84 -15.17
C ARG A 56 4.63 -3.08 -14.48
N PHE A 57 3.66 -2.24 -14.83
CA PHE A 57 2.27 -2.32 -14.38
C PHE A 57 1.38 -2.37 -15.63
N GLU A 58 0.66 -3.47 -15.80
CA GLU A 58 -0.16 -3.72 -16.97
C GLU A 58 -1.53 -4.25 -16.52
N VAL A 59 -2.62 -3.78 -17.14
CA VAL A 59 -3.93 -4.41 -16.97
C VAL A 59 -4.00 -5.58 -17.93
N ALA A 60 -4.12 -6.78 -17.39
CA ALA A 60 -4.18 -8.01 -18.16
C ALA A 60 -5.24 -8.96 -17.59
N THR A 61 -5.60 -9.98 -18.36
CA THR A 61 -6.60 -10.96 -17.93
C THR A 61 -5.92 -12.13 -17.22
N VAL A 62 -6.42 -12.46 -16.05
CA VAL A 62 -6.03 -13.64 -15.27
C VAL A 62 -7.29 -14.32 -14.73
N GLN A 63 -7.44 -15.62 -14.98
CA GLN A 63 -8.64 -16.41 -14.58
C GLN A 63 -9.98 -15.80 -15.02
N GLY A 64 -10.00 -15.11 -16.17
CA GLY A 64 -11.21 -14.49 -16.73
C GLY A 64 -11.51 -13.07 -16.26
N GLU A 65 -10.78 -12.55 -15.26
CA GLU A 65 -10.92 -11.19 -14.73
C GLU A 65 -9.76 -10.30 -15.17
N ARG A 66 -10.02 -8.99 -15.33
CA ARG A 66 -9.00 -7.98 -15.65
C ARG A 66 -8.46 -7.38 -14.36
N ASP A 67 -7.17 -7.55 -14.12
CA ASP A 67 -6.49 -7.07 -12.92
C ASP A 67 -5.11 -6.48 -13.26
N VAL A 68 -4.48 -5.82 -12.28
CA VAL A 68 -3.16 -5.23 -12.48
C VAL A 68 -2.08 -6.29 -12.29
N LYS A 69 -1.41 -6.63 -13.39
CA LYS A 69 -0.20 -7.44 -13.44
C LYS A 69 1.01 -6.58 -13.11
N ILE A 70 1.86 -7.07 -12.22
CA ILE A 70 3.08 -6.40 -11.76
C ILE A 70 4.26 -7.32 -12.04
N SER A 71 5.24 -6.85 -12.79
CA SER A 71 6.44 -7.64 -13.10
C SER A 71 7.71 -6.83 -12.90
N THR A 72 8.70 -7.44 -12.25
CA THR A 72 10.01 -6.85 -11.98
C THR A 72 11.10 -7.61 -12.72
N GLN A 73 12.18 -6.89 -13.08
CA GLN A 73 13.43 -7.45 -13.54
C GLN A 73 14.55 -6.46 -13.22
N ALA A 74 15.27 -6.67 -12.12
CA ALA A 74 16.25 -5.74 -11.59
C ALA A 74 15.70 -4.29 -11.58
N SER A 75 14.45 -4.11 -11.13
CA SER A 75 13.69 -2.89 -11.33
C SER A 75 13.03 -2.43 -10.03
N TYR A 76 12.69 -1.13 -9.99
CA TYR A 76 11.93 -0.51 -8.91
C TYR A 76 10.75 0.27 -9.47
N GLY A 77 9.62 0.23 -8.79
CA GLY A 77 8.47 1.05 -9.14
C GLY A 77 7.26 0.82 -8.27
N THR A 78 6.45 1.86 -8.15
CA THR A 78 5.17 1.82 -7.45
C THR A 78 4.09 2.54 -8.26
N LEU A 79 2.86 2.03 -8.20
CA LEU A 79 1.65 2.77 -8.53
C LEU A 79 1.22 3.53 -7.28
N VAL A 80 1.04 4.83 -7.38
CA VAL A 80 0.69 5.72 -6.27
C VAL A 80 -0.67 6.33 -6.52
N HIS A 81 -1.53 6.30 -5.51
CA HIS A 81 -2.80 7.02 -5.44
C HIS A 81 -2.76 7.97 -4.25
N ASP A 82 -2.79 9.27 -4.52
CA ASP A 82 -2.84 10.28 -3.46
C ASP A 82 -4.21 10.30 -2.79
N LEU A 83 -4.22 10.49 -1.47
CA LEU A 83 -5.42 10.59 -0.65
C LEU A 83 -5.57 12.01 -0.07
N PRO A 84 -6.79 12.50 0.14
CA PRO A 84 -7.03 13.81 0.74
C PRO A 84 -6.82 13.77 2.27
N ARG A 85 -5.64 13.35 2.76
CA ARG A 85 -5.28 13.26 4.19
C ARG A 85 -6.44 12.81 5.07
N MET A 86 -6.78 11.55 4.99
CA MET A 86 -7.91 10.93 5.69
C MET A 86 -7.47 10.12 6.90
N PRO A 87 -8.35 9.84 7.88
CA PRO A 87 -8.03 8.95 8.99
C PRO A 87 -7.49 7.60 8.51
N ALA A 88 -6.54 7.03 9.24
CA ALA A 88 -6.12 5.67 9.03
C ALA A 88 -7.27 4.72 9.34
N GLY A 89 -7.71 3.96 8.36
CA GLY A 89 -8.87 3.07 8.43
C GLY A 89 -8.52 1.65 8.04
N ARG A 90 -9.46 0.99 7.41
CA ARG A 90 -9.30 -0.39 6.94
C ARG A 90 -8.93 -0.41 5.47
N LEU A 91 -7.80 -1.06 5.16
CA LEU A 91 -7.34 -1.32 3.80
C LEU A 91 -7.62 -2.78 3.44
N GLN A 92 -8.23 -3.01 2.29
CA GLN A 92 -8.57 -4.35 1.78
C GLN A 92 -8.07 -4.49 0.36
N TRP A 93 -7.58 -5.69 0.00
CA TRP A 93 -7.17 -6.01 -1.37
C TRP A 93 -7.10 -7.52 -1.57
N ARG A 94 -6.97 -7.91 -2.83
CA ARG A 94 -6.54 -9.26 -3.19
C ARG A 94 -5.22 -9.15 -3.92
N TRP A 95 -4.37 -10.10 -3.71
CA TRP A 95 -3.13 -10.25 -4.45
C TRP A 95 -2.82 -11.71 -4.77
N ARG A 96 -1.99 -11.92 -5.76
CA ARG A 96 -1.56 -13.23 -6.20
C ARG A 96 -0.11 -13.14 -6.64
N LEU A 97 0.72 -14.06 -6.21
CA LEU A 97 2.10 -14.18 -6.65
C LEU A 97 2.24 -15.41 -7.52
N ASP A 98 2.64 -15.24 -8.78
CA ASP A 98 2.90 -16.34 -9.70
C ASP A 98 4.37 -16.76 -9.67
N GLN A 99 5.29 -15.78 -9.50
CA GLN A 99 6.72 -16.01 -9.39
C GLN A 99 7.31 -15.16 -8.26
N PRO A 100 7.87 -15.78 -7.21
CA PRO A 100 8.60 -15.07 -6.18
C PRO A 100 9.92 -14.53 -6.73
N LEU A 101 10.59 -13.66 -5.96
CA LEU A 101 11.90 -13.15 -6.32
C LEU A 101 12.87 -14.30 -6.59
N SER A 102 13.46 -14.32 -7.78
CA SER A 102 14.35 -15.40 -8.22
C SER A 102 15.28 -14.95 -9.33
N GLY A 103 16.38 -15.71 -9.55
CA GLY A 103 17.33 -15.50 -10.64
C GLY A 103 18.24 -14.29 -10.49
N GLY A 104 18.30 -13.72 -9.31
CA GLY A 104 19.17 -12.58 -8.98
C GLY A 104 20.58 -12.99 -8.55
N LYS A 105 21.45 -11.99 -8.34
CA LYS A 105 22.82 -12.16 -7.84
C LYS A 105 22.86 -12.31 -6.32
N ASN A 106 21.97 -11.63 -5.61
CA ASN A 106 21.83 -11.67 -4.16
C ASN A 106 20.58 -12.45 -3.76
N THR A 107 20.65 -13.10 -2.61
CA THR A 107 19.46 -13.75 -2.01
C THR A 107 18.48 -12.68 -1.53
N PRO A 108 17.21 -12.77 -1.87
CA PRO A 108 16.19 -11.89 -1.30
C PRO A 108 16.15 -12.03 0.22
N ASP A 109 16.30 -10.92 0.92
CA ASP A 109 16.21 -10.84 2.37
C ASP A 109 15.86 -9.39 2.75
N ILE A 110 14.58 -9.13 2.94
CA ILE A 110 14.04 -7.79 3.21
C ILE A 110 14.61 -7.12 4.47
N LEU A 111 15.31 -7.88 5.33
CA LEU A 111 15.97 -7.37 6.53
C LEU A 111 17.41 -6.90 6.27
N THR A 112 17.94 -7.13 5.07
CA THR A 112 19.32 -6.74 4.69
C THR A 112 19.33 -5.77 3.51
N LYS A 113 20.31 -4.89 3.45
CA LYS A 113 20.43 -3.93 2.34
C LYS A 113 20.62 -4.60 0.97
N ALA A 114 21.36 -5.68 0.94
CA ALA A 114 21.65 -6.38 -0.32
C ALA A 114 20.44 -7.17 -0.84
N GLY A 115 19.52 -7.52 0.02
CA GLY A 115 18.33 -8.31 -0.29
C GLY A 115 17.00 -7.58 -0.12
N ASP A 116 17.02 -6.25 0.08
CA ASP A 116 15.86 -5.40 0.37
C ASP A 116 14.95 -5.22 -0.85
N ASP A 117 14.33 -6.32 -1.26
CA ASP A 117 13.36 -6.37 -2.35
C ASP A 117 12.06 -7.06 -1.90
N ALA A 118 10.96 -6.69 -2.50
CA ALA A 118 9.65 -7.29 -2.25
C ALA A 118 8.98 -7.74 -3.55
N ALA A 119 8.59 -9.03 -3.61
CA ALA A 119 7.91 -9.61 -4.78
C ALA A 119 6.59 -8.91 -5.10
N LEU A 120 5.84 -8.52 -4.07
CA LEU A 120 4.67 -7.63 -4.10
C LEU A 120 4.61 -6.83 -2.81
N LYS A 121 4.12 -5.59 -2.90
CA LYS A 121 3.86 -4.74 -1.74
C LYS A 121 2.64 -3.85 -1.94
N VAL A 122 1.90 -3.63 -0.85
CA VAL A 122 0.85 -2.62 -0.73
C VAL A 122 1.21 -1.75 0.46
N CYS A 123 1.34 -0.45 0.26
CA CYS A 123 1.83 0.44 1.30
C CYS A 123 0.88 1.63 1.52
N VAL A 124 0.95 2.20 2.73
CA VAL A 124 0.29 3.44 3.10
C VAL A 124 1.32 4.46 3.53
N MET A 125 1.32 5.62 2.91
CA MET A 125 2.09 6.79 3.33
C MET A 125 1.28 7.63 4.30
N PHE A 126 1.94 8.15 5.34
CA PHE A 126 1.30 8.97 6.36
C PHE A 126 1.81 10.41 6.36
N ASP A 127 0.93 11.32 6.74
CA ASP A 127 1.26 12.71 7.08
C ASP A 127 1.81 12.76 8.51
N HIS A 128 2.95 12.09 8.72
CA HIS A 128 3.57 11.98 10.02
C HIS A 128 4.37 13.25 10.34
N PRO A 129 4.10 13.93 11.48
CA PRO A 129 4.79 15.16 11.85
C PRO A 129 6.31 14.94 12.02
N LEU A 130 7.13 15.81 11.41
CA LEU A 130 8.59 15.69 11.47
C LEU A 130 9.17 15.87 12.87
N ASP A 131 8.51 16.59 13.75
CA ASP A 131 8.91 16.79 15.15
C ASP A 131 8.80 15.51 15.97
N ARG A 132 7.95 14.56 15.58
CA ARG A 132 7.85 13.23 16.18
C ARG A 132 8.91 12.24 15.69
N VAL A 133 9.58 12.55 14.58
CA VAL A 133 10.66 11.71 14.04
C VAL A 133 11.92 11.89 14.89
N PRO A 134 12.59 10.80 15.33
CA PRO A 134 13.85 10.87 16.07
C PRO A 134 14.88 11.75 15.34
N PHE A 135 15.65 12.53 16.08
CA PHE A 135 16.52 13.58 15.54
C PHE A 135 17.42 13.12 14.40
N VAL A 136 18.07 11.98 14.55
CA VAL A 136 19.00 11.43 13.52
C VAL A 136 18.23 11.07 12.25
N GLU A 137 17.10 10.39 12.37
CA GLU A 137 16.25 9.98 11.22
C GLU A 137 15.62 11.20 10.55
N ARG A 138 15.23 12.21 11.31
CA ARG A 138 14.72 13.48 10.79
C ARG A 138 15.78 14.23 9.97
N THR A 139 17.03 14.24 10.44
CA THR A 139 18.14 14.86 9.72
C THR A 139 18.42 14.13 8.40
N LYS A 140 18.48 12.80 8.43
CA LYS A 140 18.63 11.97 7.21
C LYS A 140 17.50 12.21 6.23
N LEU A 141 16.25 12.26 6.71
CA LEU A 141 15.08 12.50 5.85
C LEU A 141 15.11 13.90 5.20
N ARG A 142 15.49 14.93 5.98
CA ARG A 142 15.64 16.31 5.42
C ARG A 142 16.71 16.35 4.34
N LEU A 143 17.84 15.70 4.56
CA LEU A 143 18.90 15.59 3.56
C LEU A 143 18.42 14.86 2.32
N ALA A 144 17.76 13.70 2.48
CA ALA A 144 17.21 12.93 1.37
C ALA A 144 16.19 13.74 0.55
N ARG A 145 15.28 14.49 1.20
CA ARG A 145 14.35 15.41 0.54
C ARG A 145 15.08 16.51 -0.26
N SER A 146 16.13 17.10 0.33
CA SER A 146 16.92 18.13 -0.33
C SER A 146 17.66 17.61 -1.57
N LEU A 147 18.19 16.39 -1.50
CA LEU A 147 18.92 15.77 -2.61
C LEU A 147 18.01 15.24 -3.73
N SER A 148 16.87 14.67 -3.38
CA SER A 148 15.91 14.14 -4.37
C SER A 148 15.00 15.22 -4.98
N GLY A 149 14.80 16.33 -4.27
CA GLY A 149 13.80 17.34 -4.62
C GLY A 149 12.35 16.87 -4.40
N GLU A 150 12.16 15.73 -3.69
CA GLU A 150 10.85 15.12 -3.47
C GLU A 150 10.41 15.20 -2.00
N ASP A 151 9.11 15.32 -1.76
CA ASP A 151 8.53 15.25 -0.42
C ASP A 151 8.41 13.80 0.05
N LEU A 152 9.57 13.17 0.34
CA LEU A 152 9.62 11.81 0.85
C LEU A 152 8.81 11.69 2.16
N PRO A 153 7.99 10.64 2.34
CA PRO A 153 7.14 10.49 3.51
C PRO A 153 7.96 10.30 4.79
N ALA A 154 7.48 10.88 5.88
CA ALA A 154 8.09 10.70 7.20
C ALA A 154 7.72 9.37 7.87
N ALA A 155 6.69 8.69 7.39
CA ALA A 155 6.34 7.34 7.76
C ALA A 155 5.59 6.63 6.61
N THR A 156 5.97 5.40 6.35
CA THR A 156 5.32 4.48 5.40
C THR A 156 5.20 3.11 6.03
N LEU A 157 4.01 2.53 6.00
CA LEU A 157 3.73 1.16 6.39
C LEU A 157 3.52 0.33 5.13
N CYS A 158 4.28 -0.73 4.95
CA CYS A 158 4.16 -1.67 3.83
C CYS A 158 3.70 -3.04 4.29
N TYR A 159 2.73 -3.60 3.59
CA TYR A 159 2.38 -5.00 3.62
C TYR A 159 3.08 -5.67 2.45
N VAL A 160 3.81 -6.75 2.71
CA VAL A 160 4.66 -7.37 1.70
C VAL A 160 4.34 -8.85 1.52
N TRP A 161 4.54 -9.32 0.30
CA TRP A 161 4.70 -10.74 0.02
C TRP A 161 6.19 -11.04 0.00
N ASP A 162 6.65 -11.66 1.06
CA ASP A 162 8.07 -11.95 1.29
C ASP A 162 8.46 -13.27 0.62
N SER A 163 9.55 -13.28 -0.11
CA SER A 163 10.03 -14.50 -0.79
C SER A 163 10.84 -15.43 0.12
N THR A 164 11.27 -14.97 1.29
CA THR A 164 12.24 -15.67 2.15
C THR A 164 11.72 -15.92 3.55
N HIS A 165 11.17 -14.89 4.19
CA HIS A 165 10.71 -15.00 5.58
C HIS A 165 9.26 -15.48 5.68
N PRO A 166 8.86 -16.04 6.83
CA PRO A 166 7.47 -16.46 7.07
C PRO A 166 6.53 -15.26 7.21
N ALA A 167 5.25 -15.51 7.01
CA ALA A 167 4.20 -14.54 7.35
C ALA A 167 4.29 -14.12 8.83
N GLY A 168 4.02 -12.85 9.13
CA GLY A 168 4.16 -12.25 10.45
C GLY A 168 5.53 -11.59 10.71
N THR A 169 6.55 -11.86 9.88
CA THR A 169 7.83 -11.14 9.94
C THR A 169 7.57 -9.64 9.74
N HIS A 170 8.20 -8.81 10.56
CA HIS A 170 8.04 -7.36 10.49
C HIS A 170 9.29 -6.65 10.93
N GLY A 171 9.47 -5.42 10.47
CA GLY A 171 10.65 -4.63 10.80
C GLY A 171 10.67 -3.27 10.10
N ALA A 172 11.81 -2.61 10.24
CA ALA A 172 12.12 -1.41 9.48
C ALA A 172 12.96 -1.77 8.26
N ASN A 173 12.74 -1.04 7.18
CA ASN A 173 13.58 -1.13 5.99
C ASN A 173 15.05 -0.84 6.33
N PRO A 174 16.02 -1.62 5.84
CA PRO A 174 17.44 -1.50 6.20
C PRO A 174 18.12 -0.21 5.72
N TYR A 175 17.52 0.50 4.75
CA TYR A 175 17.98 1.82 4.30
C TYR A 175 17.35 2.96 5.06
N SER A 176 16.07 2.81 5.47
CA SER A 176 15.33 3.88 6.11
C SER A 176 14.28 3.37 7.11
N ARG A 177 14.45 3.69 8.38
CA ARG A 177 13.43 3.43 9.40
C ARG A 177 12.10 4.17 9.16
N ARG A 178 12.04 5.03 8.14
CA ARG A 178 10.81 5.72 7.70
C ARG A 178 9.87 4.79 6.94
N VAL A 179 10.37 3.66 6.46
CA VAL A 179 9.56 2.59 5.87
C VAL A 179 9.60 1.39 6.83
N ARG A 180 8.44 0.91 7.24
CA ARG A 180 8.31 -0.29 8.08
C ARG A 180 7.35 -1.26 7.40
N PHE A 181 7.55 -2.55 7.60
CA PHE A 181 6.80 -3.56 6.90
C PHE A 181 6.27 -4.67 7.80
N ILE A 182 5.25 -5.36 7.30
CA ILE A 182 4.71 -6.63 7.81
C ILE A 182 4.60 -7.58 6.61
N SER A 183 5.24 -8.74 6.68
CA SER A 183 5.03 -9.84 5.74
C SER A 183 3.69 -10.49 6.02
N LEU A 184 2.70 -10.30 5.14
CA LEU A 184 1.39 -10.95 5.27
C LEU A 184 1.40 -12.33 4.62
N GLN A 185 2.07 -12.44 3.48
CA GLN A 185 2.39 -13.70 2.83
C GLN A 185 3.91 -13.90 2.85
N GLY A 186 4.37 -15.12 3.06
CA GLY A 186 5.77 -15.42 3.22
C GLY A 186 6.22 -16.62 2.40
N HIS A 187 7.45 -17.07 2.67
CA HIS A 187 7.97 -18.30 2.10
C HIS A 187 7.00 -19.47 2.37
N GLY A 188 6.66 -20.20 1.32
CA GLY A 188 5.69 -21.30 1.40
C GLY A 188 4.23 -20.90 1.19
N ALA A 189 3.91 -19.61 1.04
CA ALA A 189 2.58 -19.18 0.64
C ALA A 189 2.23 -19.73 -0.77
N PRO A 190 0.97 -20.11 -1.01
CA PRO A 190 0.57 -20.76 -2.25
C PRO A 190 0.71 -19.82 -3.45
N LEU A 191 1.57 -20.21 -4.40
CA LEU A 191 1.74 -19.47 -5.66
C LEU A 191 0.57 -19.71 -6.62
N GLY A 192 0.29 -18.74 -7.47
CA GLY A 192 -0.77 -18.83 -8.47
C GLY A 192 -2.19 -18.77 -7.89
N GLN A 193 -2.35 -18.48 -6.60
CA GLN A 193 -3.63 -18.42 -5.90
C GLN A 193 -3.88 -17.02 -5.34
N TRP A 194 -5.12 -16.54 -5.47
CA TRP A 194 -5.54 -15.28 -4.87
C TRP A 194 -5.61 -15.38 -3.35
N GLN A 195 -4.94 -14.45 -2.67
CA GLN A 195 -5.04 -14.22 -1.23
C GLN A 195 -5.77 -12.90 -0.99
N SER A 196 -6.70 -12.89 -0.03
CA SER A 196 -7.46 -11.70 0.35
C SER A 196 -6.94 -11.15 1.67
N GLU A 197 -6.69 -9.87 1.72
CA GLU A 197 -6.19 -9.18 2.90
C GLU A 197 -7.18 -8.12 3.38
N SER A 198 -7.22 -7.94 4.69
CA SER A 198 -8.01 -6.89 5.35
C SER A 198 -7.25 -6.43 6.59
N ARG A 199 -6.74 -5.18 6.56
CA ARG A 199 -5.87 -4.66 7.62
C ARG A 199 -6.48 -3.42 8.28
N ASP A 200 -6.40 -3.38 9.61
CA ASP A 200 -6.57 -2.16 10.38
C ASP A 200 -5.24 -1.38 10.35
N VAL A 201 -5.19 -0.37 9.49
CA VAL A 201 -3.98 0.40 9.22
C VAL A 201 -3.56 1.23 10.43
N ALA A 202 -4.52 1.69 11.24
CA ALA A 202 -4.22 2.45 12.45
C ALA A 202 -3.55 1.57 13.52
N ALA A 203 -4.09 0.38 13.74
CA ALA A 203 -3.53 -0.59 14.69
C ALA A 203 -2.12 -1.06 14.27
N ASP A 204 -1.92 -1.36 12.98
CA ASP A 204 -0.63 -1.75 12.45
C ASP A 204 0.40 -0.62 12.52
N PHE A 205 -0.01 0.62 12.26
CA PHE A 205 0.86 1.80 12.44
C PHE A 205 1.28 1.94 13.90
N ALA A 206 0.33 1.93 14.84
CA ALA A 206 0.61 2.05 16.26
C ALA A 206 1.59 0.98 16.75
N ARG A 207 1.43 -0.26 16.29
CA ARG A 207 2.34 -1.37 16.59
C ARG A 207 3.75 -1.15 16.04
N LEU A 208 3.86 -0.78 14.76
CA LEU A 208 5.18 -0.70 14.11
C LEU A 208 5.94 0.56 14.48
N PHE A 209 5.27 1.68 14.76
CA PHE A 209 5.88 2.96 15.12
C PHE A 209 5.79 3.27 16.62
N ALA A 210 5.59 2.25 17.47
CA ALA A 210 5.46 2.39 18.92
C ALA A 210 6.69 3.05 19.57
N ASP A 211 7.88 2.87 19.00
CA ASP A 211 9.13 3.47 19.47
C ASP A 211 9.26 4.98 19.18
N GLU A 212 8.33 5.55 18.40
CA GLU A 212 8.33 6.96 17.98
C GLU A 212 7.05 7.70 18.37
N SER A 213 6.07 7.02 18.94
CA SER A 213 4.77 7.57 19.27
C SER A 213 4.49 7.41 20.78
N ALA A 214 3.97 8.45 21.42
CA ALA A 214 3.39 8.29 22.77
C ALA A 214 2.20 7.33 22.69
N ALA A 215 1.94 6.58 23.76
CA ALA A 215 0.91 5.54 23.78
C ALA A 215 -0.50 6.05 23.43
N ASP A 216 -0.77 7.31 23.71
CA ASP A 216 -2.05 8.01 23.46
C ASP A 216 -2.02 8.91 22.21
N ALA A 217 -0.90 8.95 21.46
CA ALA A 217 -0.79 9.80 20.30
C ALA A 217 -1.71 9.30 19.17
N PRO A 218 -2.51 10.18 18.55
CA PRO A 218 -3.37 9.78 17.43
C PRO A 218 -2.52 9.31 16.26
N THR A 219 -2.99 8.26 15.58
CA THR A 219 -2.38 7.80 14.32
C THR A 219 -2.41 8.92 13.29
N PRO A 220 -1.28 9.19 12.61
CA PRO A 220 -1.25 10.20 11.56
C PRO A 220 -2.22 9.86 10.43
N LYS A 221 -2.72 10.89 9.74
CA LYS A 221 -3.60 10.71 8.58
C LYS A 221 -2.87 10.02 7.44
N ALA A 222 -3.54 9.11 6.75
CA ALA A 222 -3.06 8.55 5.49
C ALA A 222 -3.08 9.64 4.40
N ARG A 223 -2.02 9.69 3.58
CA ARG A 223 -1.87 10.66 2.46
C ARG A 223 -1.77 10.01 1.09
N ALA A 224 -1.41 8.73 1.02
CA ALA A 224 -1.37 7.98 -0.22
C ALA A 224 -1.41 6.47 0.05
N VAL A 225 -1.89 5.72 -0.93
CA VAL A 225 -1.75 4.27 -1.01
C VAL A 225 -0.87 3.94 -2.22
N LEU A 226 0.01 2.95 -2.05
CA LEU A 226 0.92 2.49 -3.09
C LEU A 226 0.74 0.98 -3.31
N VAL A 227 0.94 0.58 -4.56
CA VAL A 227 1.04 -0.83 -4.95
C VAL A 227 2.33 -0.99 -5.74
N GLY A 228 3.14 -2.00 -5.46
CA GLY A 228 4.41 -2.14 -6.16
C GLY A 228 5.10 -3.47 -5.97
N ALA A 229 6.27 -3.55 -6.57
CA ALA A 229 7.25 -4.60 -6.40
C ALA A 229 8.63 -4.06 -6.78
N ASP A 230 9.67 -4.60 -6.19
CA ASP A 230 11.05 -4.24 -6.49
C ASP A 230 11.96 -5.47 -6.51
N SER A 231 13.05 -5.36 -7.27
CA SER A 231 14.03 -6.42 -7.45
C SER A 231 15.42 -5.85 -7.82
N ASP A 232 15.63 -4.57 -7.56
CA ASP A 232 16.84 -3.86 -7.96
C ASP A 232 18.06 -4.18 -7.09
N ASN A 233 17.86 -4.43 -5.80
CA ASN A 233 18.95 -4.80 -4.88
C ASN A 233 19.45 -6.22 -5.13
N THR A 234 18.57 -7.15 -5.41
CA THR A 234 18.93 -8.55 -5.68
C THR A 234 19.27 -8.81 -7.14
N GLY A 235 18.82 -7.94 -8.06
CA GLY A 235 18.88 -8.19 -9.49
C GLY A 235 17.94 -9.31 -9.94
N SER A 236 16.94 -9.63 -9.14
CA SER A 236 15.95 -10.70 -9.33
C SER A 236 14.85 -10.31 -10.32
N ARG A 237 13.90 -11.22 -10.49
CA ARG A 237 12.62 -11.01 -11.17
C ARG A 237 11.47 -11.57 -10.33
N SER A 238 10.30 -10.96 -10.43
CA SER A 238 9.06 -11.46 -9.86
C SER A 238 7.87 -11.19 -10.77
N LEU A 239 6.79 -11.91 -10.56
CA LEU A 239 5.51 -11.73 -11.25
C LEU A 239 4.35 -11.94 -10.30
N GLY A 240 3.49 -10.95 -10.19
CA GLY A 240 2.28 -11.03 -9.38
C GLY A 240 1.17 -10.10 -9.87
N TRP A 241 0.09 -10.06 -9.09
CA TRP A 241 -1.15 -9.36 -9.43
C TRP A 241 -1.73 -8.71 -8.19
N VAL A 242 -2.38 -7.57 -8.38
CA VAL A 242 -3.16 -6.91 -7.33
C VAL A 242 -4.53 -6.51 -7.87
N ALA A 243 -5.56 -6.76 -7.06
CA ALA A 243 -6.97 -6.56 -7.41
C ALA A 243 -7.76 -6.01 -6.22
N SER A 244 -8.96 -5.49 -6.48
CA SER A 244 -10.00 -5.18 -5.50
C SER A 244 -9.50 -4.31 -4.32
N LEU A 245 -8.65 -3.33 -4.62
CA LEU A 245 -8.10 -2.45 -3.59
C LEU A 245 -9.17 -1.47 -3.11
N GLY A 246 -9.44 -1.47 -1.81
CA GLY A 246 -10.46 -0.63 -1.18
C GLY A 246 -9.99 -0.04 0.14
N TRP A 247 -10.50 1.16 0.45
CA TRP A 247 -10.25 1.87 1.70
C TRP A 247 -11.56 2.21 2.37
N THR A 248 -11.68 1.89 3.66
CA THR A 248 -12.81 2.31 4.51
C THR A 248 -12.22 3.06 5.71
N PRO A 249 -12.62 4.32 5.95
CA PRO A 249 -12.17 5.13 7.08
C PRO A 249 -12.51 4.54 8.44
#